data_411a751bfb43bdc8d78d074ee75fa0a1
#
_entry.id   411a751bfb43bdc8d78d074ee75fa0a1
#
_cell.length_a   1.000
_cell.length_b   1.000
_cell.length_c   1.000
_cell.angle_alpha   90.00
_cell.angle_beta   90.00
_cell.angle_gamma   90.00
#
_symmetry.space_group_name_H-M   'P 1'
#
loop_
_entity.id
_entity.type
_entity.pdbx_description
1 polymer ?
#
loop_
_entity_poly.entity_id
_entity_poly.type
_entity_poly.pdbx_seq_one_letter_code
_entity_poly.pdbx_strand_id
1 'polypeptide(L)'
;MINSLVFVILFLSLIVGMILYPKNKNRIDAVRVFPIILVTIFCLQTLGAFILQKLGIQIQLKSSSIVLLVLNIIVWLGIRRKKHIQILACPKRDILLLLIPVGLVLFEAHHMFSGVSRLSFLNDDAQNHFLMALGIVRSKGIYGTYFNAYLNAMLIELVSPWLSVVRYYKAFIAGDIIMHIVEVWMFYSVLCSLCKKEVTKYAFPIICVLYFLGYPTFSFMRGNFVYWSTGGVLFLYLIYILIKLQRQWNNRKFYYILLVLGIYGSVICNRLYAVVNTVCVFIGVIIIIFEKKKISFSKVQKSALIVAGIIVAATGFLCRKKILSIIIMISEKLSEEGYAYSSLYKQFVLFIPILILLFVYVYVEKKRAHLLFDIAVSVMMIAAGMYWLCSQGYISNYYFYKIYYYK
;
A
#
# COMPACT_ATOMS: atom_id res chain seq x y z
N MET A 1 -13.88 0.41 27.79
CA MET A 1 -14.38 1.74 27.42
C MET A 1 -13.32 2.84 27.54
N ILE A 2 -12.74 3.06 28.73
CA ILE A 2 -11.69 4.12 28.93
C ILE A 2 -10.49 3.93 27.99
N ASN A 3 -9.94 2.73 27.88
CA ASN A 3 -8.81 2.47 26.97
C ASN A 3 -9.13 2.77 25.50
N SER A 4 -10.37 2.50 25.07
CA SER A 4 -10.83 2.82 23.71
C SER A 4 -10.88 4.32 23.48
N LEU A 5 -11.38 5.08 24.45
CA LEU A 5 -11.44 6.55 24.39
C LEU A 5 -10.03 7.15 24.34
N VAL A 6 -9.13 6.70 25.24
CA VAL A 6 -7.73 7.15 25.26
C VAL A 6 -7.03 6.88 23.93
N PHE A 7 -7.21 5.67 23.38
CA PHE A 7 -6.64 5.32 22.08
C PHE A 7 -7.13 6.27 20.97
N VAL A 8 -8.44 6.51 20.88
CA VAL A 8 -9.03 7.40 19.86
C VAL A 8 -8.49 8.84 20.02
N ILE A 9 -8.45 9.38 21.25
CA ILE A 9 -7.96 10.72 21.49
C ILE A 9 -6.49 10.85 21.07
N LEU A 10 -5.64 9.89 21.45
CA LEU A 10 -4.22 9.90 21.07
C LEU A 10 -4.03 9.75 19.57
N PHE A 11 -4.84 8.91 18.91
CA PHE A 11 -4.80 8.70 17.48
C PHE A 11 -5.18 9.98 16.72
N LEU A 12 -6.28 10.63 17.08
CA LEU A 12 -6.73 11.89 16.48
C LEU A 12 -5.74 13.02 16.76
N SER A 13 -5.20 13.13 18.00
CA SER A 13 -4.17 14.09 18.35
C SER A 13 -2.92 13.92 17.49
N LEU A 14 -2.49 12.67 17.25
CA LEU A 14 -1.33 12.39 16.41
C LEU A 14 -1.57 12.80 14.95
N ILE A 15 -2.75 12.51 14.40
CA ILE A 15 -3.14 12.96 13.05
C ILE A 15 -3.04 14.48 12.95
N VAL A 16 -3.67 15.20 13.87
CA VAL A 16 -3.64 16.67 13.89
C VAL A 16 -2.20 17.18 14.01
N GLY A 17 -1.42 16.60 14.92
CA GLY A 17 -0.01 16.95 15.09
C GLY A 17 0.80 16.73 13.81
N MET A 18 0.65 15.59 13.15
CA MET A 18 1.37 15.29 11.89
C MET A 18 0.94 16.19 10.74
N ILE A 19 -0.31 16.62 10.67
CA ILE A 19 -0.79 17.60 9.70
C ILE A 19 -0.13 18.96 9.93
N LEU A 20 0.02 19.39 11.17
CA LEU A 20 0.60 20.68 11.55
C LEU A 20 2.13 20.71 11.53
N TYR A 21 2.78 19.54 11.49
CA TYR A 21 4.22 19.39 11.61
C TYR A 21 5.06 19.96 10.45
N PRO A 22 4.67 19.88 9.16
CA PRO A 22 5.52 20.34 8.06
C PRO A 22 5.84 21.84 8.09
N LYS A 23 7.08 22.20 7.67
CA LYS A 23 7.67 23.54 7.82
C LYS A 23 7.37 24.50 6.63
N ASN A 24 6.54 24.11 5.68
CA ASN A 24 6.34 24.89 4.46
C ASN A 24 5.33 26.03 4.67
N LYS A 25 5.69 27.24 4.20
CA LYS A 25 4.78 28.41 4.17
C LYS A 25 3.57 28.25 3.25
N ASN A 26 3.53 27.20 2.44
CA ASN A 26 2.45 26.93 1.51
C ASN A 26 1.29 26.21 2.19
N ARG A 27 0.06 26.57 1.82
CA ARG A 27 -1.16 25.88 2.25
C ARG A 27 -1.01 24.37 2.02
N ILE A 28 -1.20 23.58 3.08
CA ILE A 28 -1.29 22.12 2.95
C ILE A 28 -2.74 21.77 2.66
N ASP A 29 -2.92 21.02 1.61
CA ASP A 29 -4.19 20.40 1.29
C ASP A 29 -4.36 19.16 2.21
N ALA A 30 -5.19 19.31 3.23
CA ALA A 30 -5.44 18.27 4.22
C ALA A 30 -5.99 17.00 3.57
N VAL A 31 -6.85 17.12 2.55
CA VAL A 31 -7.46 15.98 1.86
C VAL A 31 -6.39 15.11 1.20
N ARG A 32 -5.33 15.73 0.66
CA ARG A 32 -4.26 14.99 -0.04
C ARG A 32 -3.21 14.39 0.87
N VAL A 33 -3.04 14.96 2.06
CA VAL A 33 -1.97 14.53 3.00
C VAL A 33 -2.49 13.54 4.02
N PHE A 34 -3.77 13.57 4.33
CA PHE A 34 -4.39 12.74 5.35
C PHE A 34 -4.12 11.23 5.18
N PRO A 35 -4.33 10.60 3.99
CA PRO A 35 -4.10 9.16 3.87
C PRO A 35 -2.63 8.79 4.00
N ILE A 36 -1.71 9.69 3.61
CA ILE A 36 -0.26 9.50 3.80
C ILE A 36 0.09 9.45 5.29
N ILE A 37 -0.48 10.38 6.07
CA ILE A 37 -0.31 10.41 7.52
C ILE A 37 -0.88 9.14 8.15
N LEU A 38 -2.07 8.73 7.73
CA LEU A 38 -2.74 7.54 8.25
C LEU A 38 -1.90 6.27 8.03
N VAL A 39 -1.40 6.07 6.80
CA VAL A 39 -0.52 4.94 6.48
C VAL A 39 0.78 5.00 7.26
N THR A 40 1.38 6.20 7.40
CA THR A 40 2.58 6.39 8.23
C THR A 40 2.32 5.99 9.67
N ILE A 41 1.18 6.39 10.26
CA ILE A 41 0.79 6.01 11.63
C ILE A 41 0.62 4.49 11.72
N PHE A 42 -0.04 3.84 10.75
CA PHE A 42 -0.21 2.40 10.74
C PHE A 42 1.13 1.66 10.71
N CYS A 43 2.07 2.09 9.87
CA CYS A 43 3.41 1.52 9.84
C CYS A 43 4.17 1.74 11.16
N LEU A 44 4.07 2.91 11.78
CA LEU A 44 4.70 3.21 13.07
C LEU A 44 4.07 2.42 14.21
N GLN A 45 2.75 2.24 14.19
CA GLN A 45 2.05 1.43 15.18
C GLN A 45 2.47 -0.05 15.12
N THR A 46 2.55 -0.62 13.92
CA THR A 46 2.99 -2.02 13.74
C THR A 46 4.45 -2.19 14.13
N LEU A 47 5.33 -1.21 13.84
CA LEU A 47 6.72 -1.21 14.28
C LEU A 47 6.81 -1.11 15.81
N GLY A 48 6.05 -0.18 16.41
CA GLY A 48 5.98 -0.03 17.86
C GLY A 48 5.48 -1.29 18.57
N ALA A 49 4.45 -1.94 18.02
CA ALA A 49 3.95 -3.21 18.54
C ALA A 49 5.03 -4.31 18.51
N PHE A 50 5.77 -4.41 17.40
CA PHE A 50 6.89 -5.35 17.30
C PHE A 50 7.97 -5.09 18.36
N ILE A 51 8.33 -3.82 18.56
CA ILE A 51 9.32 -3.43 19.58
C ILE A 51 8.80 -3.78 20.98
N LEU A 52 7.55 -3.45 21.30
CA LEU A 52 6.94 -3.76 22.59
C LEU A 52 6.94 -5.26 22.87
N GLN A 53 6.61 -6.09 21.86
CA GLN A 53 6.66 -7.55 22.00
C GLN A 53 8.08 -8.05 22.27
N LYS A 54 9.10 -7.48 21.61
CA LYS A 54 10.51 -7.84 21.88
C LYS A 54 10.96 -7.45 23.30
N LEU A 55 10.30 -6.47 23.91
CA LEU A 55 10.50 -6.07 25.29
C LEU A 55 9.64 -6.91 26.28
N GLY A 56 8.95 -7.96 25.82
CA GLY A 56 8.09 -8.79 26.65
C GLY A 56 6.74 -8.15 27.03
N ILE A 57 6.38 -7.03 26.40
CA ILE A 57 5.12 -6.34 26.66
C ILE A 57 4.00 -6.94 25.81
N GLN A 58 2.90 -7.29 26.46
CA GLN A 58 1.73 -7.83 25.78
C GLN A 58 1.11 -6.84 24.80
N ILE A 59 0.72 -7.33 23.62
CA ILE A 59 0.11 -6.54 22.57
C ILE A 59 -1.39 -6.44 22.82
N GLN A 60 -1.84 -5.24 23.12
CA GLN A 60 -3.24 -4.90 23.39
C GLN A 60 -3.46 -3.40 23.16
N LEU A 61 -4.71 -2.96 23.18
CA LEU A 61 -5.06 -1.55 22.95
C LEU A 61 -4.32 -0.58 23.89
N LYS A 62 -4.12 -1.00 25.15
CA LYS A 62 -3.39 -0.20 26.14
C LYS A 62 -1.92 0.00 25.76
N SER A 63 -1.21 -1.05 25.37
CA SER A 63 0.19 -0.97 24.93
C SER A 63 0.32 -0.22 23.60
N SER A 64 -0.63 -0.39 22.69
CA SER A 64 -0.71 0.40 21.46
C SER A 64 -0.95 1.88 21.71
N SER A 65 -1.70 2.25 22.77
CA SER A 65 -1.86 3.62 23.22
C SER A 65 -0.55 4.22 23.74
N ILE A 66 0.34 3.42 24.34
CA ILE A 66 1.69 3.89 24.74
C ILE A 66 2.49 4.28 23.50
N VAL A 67 2.45 3.48 22.43
CA VAL A 67 3.11 3.83 21.16
C VAL A 67 2.57 5.16 20.62
N LEU A 68 1.25 5.34 20.61
CA LEU A 68 0.62 6.60 20.18
C LEU A 68 1.05 7.78 21.07
N LEU A 69 1.14 7.58 22.38
CA LEU A 69 1.57 8.63 23.30
C LEU A 69 3.01 9.06 23.01
N VAL A 70 3.93 8.12 22.86
CA VAL A 70 5.34 8.41 22.49
C VAL A 70 5.42 9.18 21.18
N LEU A 71 4.69 8.73 20.15
CA LEU A 71 4.64 9.43 18.86
C LEU A 71 4.06 10.83 18.98
N ASN A 72 3.00 11.02 19.78
CA ASN A 72 2.44 12.35 20.08
C ASN A 72 3.48 13.25 20.72
N ILE A 73 4.18 12.79 21.76
CA ILE A 73 5.22 13.57 22.43
C ILE A 73 6.27 14.04 21.41
N ILE A 74 6.78 13.14 20.58
CA ILE A 74 7.79 13.46 19.55
C ILE A 74 7.26 14.53 18.58
N VAL A 75 6.04 14.34 18.05
CA VAL A 75 5.45 15.26 17.07
C VAL A 75 5.17 16.63 17.69
N TRP A 76 4.53 16.68 18.86
CA TRP A 76 4.18 17.94 19.53
C TRP A 76 5.38 18.71 20.05
N LEU A 77 6.42 18.04 20.55
CA LEU A 77 7.70 18.68 20.86
C LEU A 77 8.37 19.25 19.60
N GLY A 78 8.27 18.55 18.47
CA GLY A 78 8.74 19.06 17.19
C GLY A 78 7.97 20.29 16.71
N ILE A 79 6.65 20.35 16.93
CA ILE A 79 5.81 21.51 16.60
C ILE A 79 6.14 22.70 17.49
N ARG A 80 6.27 22.49 18.81
CA ARG A 80 6.57 23.57 19.78
C ARG A 80 7.85 24.34 19.44
N ARG A 81 8.80 23.70 18.79
CA ARG A 81 10.06 24.33 18.35
C ARG A 81 9.89 25.20 17.09
N LYS A 82 8.69 25.25 16.49
CA LYS A 82 8.43 25.99 15.24
C LYS A 82 7.71 27.31 15.53
N LYS A 83 8.16 28.37 14.83
CA LYS A 83 7.59 29.73 14.96
C LYS A 83 6.26 29.92 14.19
N HIS A 84 5.89 29.03 13.30
CA HIS A 84 4.72 29.18 12.44
C HIS A 84 3.92 27.88 12.35
N ILE A 85 2.62 27.96 12.62
CA ILE A 85 1.63 26.90 12.40
C ILE A 85 1.12 27.03 10.96
N GLN A 86 0.95 25.92 10.28
CA GLN A 86 0.46 25.92 8.91
C GLN A 86 -1.04 26.10 8.81
N ILE A 87 -1.48 26.81 7.78
CA ILE A 87 -2.91 26.95 7.45
C ILE A 87 -3.33 25.75 6.62
N LEU A 88 -4.28 25.00 7.14
CA LEU A 88 -4.89 23.88 6.43
C LEU A 88 -5.85 24.41 5.38
N ALA A 89 -5.72 23.93 4.16
CA ALA A 89 -6.72 24.08 3.14
C ALA A 89 -7.48 22.75 3.00
N CYS A 90 -8.79 22.84 2.96
CA CYS A 90 -9.67 21.70 2.69
C CYS A 90 -10.58 22.07 1.52
N PRO A 91 -10.12 21.91 0.27
CA PRO A 91 -10.91 22.30 -0.89
C PRO A 91 -12.18 21.46 -0.97
N LYS A 92 -13.35 22.12 -0.91
CA LYS A 92 -14.67 21.46 -1.01
C LYS A 92 -14.76 20.54 -2.22
N ARG A 93 -14.17 20.95 -3.34
CA ARG A 93 -14.13 20.15 -4.56
C ARG A 93 -13.39 18.83 -4.39
N ASP A 94 -12.22 18.85 -3.75
CA ASP A 94 -11.42 17.63 -3.53
C ASP A 94 -12.19 16.63 -2.66
N ILE A 95 -12.96 17.13 -1.69
CA ILE A 95 -13.88 16.31 -0.90
C ILE A 95 -14.97 15.69 -1.79
N LEU A 96 -15.63 16.49 -2.62
CA LEU A 96 -16.71 16.00 -3.51
C LEU A 96 -16.19 14.92 -4.47
N LEU A 97 -15.03 15.14 -5.07
CA LEU A 97 -14.41 14.14 -5.97
C LEU A 97 -14.07 12.83 -5.26
N LEU A 98 -13.74 12.88 -3.97
CA LEU A 98 -13.45 11.70 -3.16
C LEU A 98 -14.72 11.00 -2.68
N LEU A 99 -15.80 11.74 -2.42
CA LEU A 99 -17.05 11.17 -1.92
C LEU A 99 -17.68 10.15 -2.89
N ILE A 100 -17.54 10.34 -4.21
CA ILE A 100 -18.09 9.42 -5.21
C ILE A 100 -17.48 8.02 -5.07
N PRO A 101 -16.13 7.82 -5.18
CA PRO A 101 -15.55 6.49 -5.06
C PRO A 101 -15.66 5.91 -3.64
N VAL A 102 -15.62 6.75 -2.59
CA VAL A 102 -15.90 6.29 -1.22
C VAL A 102 -17.33 5.80 -1.09
N GLY A 103 -18.28 6.53 -1.67
CA GLY A 103 -19.68 6.11 -1.73
C GLY A 103 -19.87 4.78 -2.46
N LEU A 104 -19.12 4.53 -3.54
CA LEU A 104 -19.15 3.24 -4.23
C LEU A 104 -18.63 2.10 -3.34
N VAL A 105 -17.51 2.31 -2.64
CA VAL A 105 -16.98 1.31 -1.69
C VAL A 105 -18.00 1.00 -0.61
N LEU A 106 -18.63 2.02 -0.04
CA LEU A 106 -19.64 1.84 1.01
C LEU A 106 -20.92 1.19 0.47
N PHE A 107 -21.35 1.54 -0.72
CA PHE A 107 -22.50 0.94 -1.38
C PHE A 107 -22.29 -0.56 -1.61
N GLU A 108 -21.15 -0.93 -2.16
CA GLU A 108 -20.80 -2.35 -2.39
C GLU A 108 -20.66 -3.11 -1.08
N ALA A 109 -20.00 -2.52 -0.09
CA ALA A 109 -19.88 -3.12 1.24
C ALA A 109 -21.27 -3.35 1.87
N HIS A 110 -22.18 -2.39 1.74
CA HIS A 110 -23.57 -2.53 2.19
C HIS A 110 -24.27 -3.66 1.43
N HIS A 111 -24.18 -3.67 0.11
CA HIS A 111 -24.81 -4.71 -0.72
C HIS A 111 -24.31 -6.12 -0.34
N MET A 112 -23.02 -6.26 -0.06
CA MET A 112 -22.39 -7.55 0.27
C MET A 112 -22.67 -8.02 1.70
N PHE A 113 -22.72 -7.12 2.67
CA PHE A 113 -22.68 -7.47 4.09
C PHE A 113 -23.93 -7.07 4.88
N SER A 114 -24.91 -6.33 4.31
CA SER A 114 -26.06 -5.80 5.05
C SER A 114 -26.95 -6.88 5.66
N GLY A 115 -27.11 -8.02 5.00
CA GLY A 115 -27.93 -9.13 5.48
C GLY A 115 -27.17 -10.17 6.31
N VAL A 116 -25.85 -9.99 6.53
CA VAL A 116 -25.02 -11.01 7.16
C VAL A 116 -25.16 -10.96 8.68
N SER A 117 -25.95 -11.88 9.25
CA SER A 117 -26.08 -12.06 10.70
C SER A 117 -25.00 -12.99 11.29
N ARG A 118 -24.50 -13.93 10.48
CA ARG A 118 -23.41 -14.85 10.82
C ARG A 118 -22.47 -14.93 9.62
N LEU A 119 -21.17 -14.81 9.85
CA LEU A 119 -20.19 -15.06 8.81
C LEU A 119 -19.87 -16.56 8.83
N SER A 120 -20.36 -17.29 7.84
CA SER A 120 -19.73 -18.53 7.47
C SER A 120 -18.63 -18.16 6.47
N PHE A 121 -17.40 -18.30 6.88
CA PHE A 121 -16.28 -18.14 5.96
C PHE A 121 -16.29 -19.35 5.02
N LEU A 122 -16.86 -19.16 3.83
CA LEU A 122 -16.75 -20.14 2.75
C LEU A 122 -15.33 -20.22 2.18
N ASN A 123 -14.48 -19.27 2.57
CA ASN A 123 -13.11 -19.15 2.12
C ASN A 123 -12.17 -19.27 3.32
N ASP A 124 -11.33 -20.29 3.30
CA ASP A 124 -10.34 -20.58 4.34
C ASP A 124 -9.37 -19.41 4.58
N ASP A 125 -9.01 -18.66 3.54
CA ASP A 125 -8.10 -17.52 3.65
C ASP A 125 -8.70 -16.38 4.50
N ALA A 126 -9.95 -16.00 4.27
CA ALA A 126 -10.62 -14.97 5.05
C ALA A 126 -10.77 -15.38 6.52
N GLN A 127 -11.10 -16.65 6.76
CA GLN A 127 -11.15 -17.24 8.09
C GLN A 127 -9.79 -17.17 8.77
N ASN A 128 -8.72 -17.57 8.07
CA ASN A 128 -7.37 -17.56 8.61
C ASN A 128 -6.93 -16.14 9.01
N HIS A 129 -7.21 -15.12 8.19
CA HIS A 129 -6.92 -13.74 8.51
C HIS A 129 -7.71 -13.22 9.71
N PHE A 130 -8.98 -13.61 9.84
CA PHE A 130 -9.78 -13.28 11.02
C PHE A 130 -9.23 -13.98 12.26
N LEU A 131 -8.88 -15.28 12.16
CA LEU A 131 -8.28 -16.04 13.26
C LEU A 131 -6.92 -15.47 13.69
N MET A 132 -6.10 -14.98 12.75
CA MET A 132 -4.87 -14.28 13.08
C MET A 132 -5.13 -13.02 13.92
N ALA A 133 -6.12 -12.21 13.55
CA ALA A 133 -6.51 -11.03 14.34
C ALA A 133 -7.04 -11.42 15.73
N LEU A 134 -7.91 -12.44 15.82
CA LEU A 134 -8.39 -12.99 17.09
C LEU A 134 -7.25 -13.60 17.91
N GLY A 135 -6.28 -14.24 17.25
CA GLY A 135 -5.08 -14.76 17.88
C GLY A 135 -4.33 -13.68 18.64
N ILE A 136 -4.12 -12.51 18.02
CA ILE A 136 -3.49 -11.36 18.68
C ILE A 136 -4.33 -10.87 19.87
N VAL A 137 -5.64 -10.75 19.71
CA VAL A 137 -6.56 -10.32 20.79
C VAL A 137 -6.49 -11.28 21.98
N ARG A 138 -6.37 -12.60 21.73
CA ARG A 138 -6.36 -13.64 22.78
C ARG A 138 -4.98 -13.87 23.38
N SER A 139 -3.97 -14.09 22.54
CA SER A 139 -2.61 -14.43 22.98
C SER A 139 -1.80 -13.22 23.39
N LYS A 140 -2.26 -11.99 23.01
CA LYS A 140 -1.55 -10.73 23.26
C LYS A 140 -0.15 -10.68 22.61
N GLY A 141 0.08 -11.48 21.56
CA GLY A 141 1.33 -11.56 20.80
C GLY A 141 1.07 -11.51 19.30
N ILE A 142 2.09 -11.13 18.54
CA ILE A 142 2.07 -11.06 17.07
C ILE A 142 3.10 -12.03 16.48
N TYR A 143 2.70 -12.74 15.41
CA TYR A 143 3.52 -13.76 14.77
C TYR A 143 3.37 -13.69 13.25
N GLY A 144 4.45 -13.98 12.53
CA GLY A 144 4.43 -14.04 11.06
C GLY A 144 4.21 -12.69 10.37
N THR A 145 3.41 -12.68 9.32
CA THR A 145 2.93 -11.48 8.63
C THR A 145 1.74 -10.91 9.40
N TYR A 146 1.90 -9.75 10.00
CA TYR A 146 0.97 -9.28 11.02
C TYR A 146 0.38 -7.90 10.78
N PHE A 147 0.73 -7.20 9.70
CA PHE A 147 0.26 -5.82 9.49
C PHE A 147 -1.27 -5.72 9.62
N ASN A 148 -1.98 -6.47 8.78
CA ASN A 148 -3.45 -6.46 8.78
C ASN A 148 -4.03 -7.08 10.04
N ALA A 149 -3.46 -8.21 10.49
CA ALA A 149 -3.90 -8.89 11.68
C ALA A 149 -3.81 -7.98 12.91
N TYR A 150 -2.72 -7.21 13.04
CA TYR A 150 -2.55 -6.24 14.12
C TYR A 150 -3.57 -5.11 14.04
N LEU A 151 -3.75 -4.47 12.87
CA LEU A 151 -4.72 -3.37 12.73
C LEU A 151 -6.15 -3.84 13.02
N ASN A 152 -6.52 -5.01 12.52
CA ASN A 152 -7.82 -5.61 12.79
C ASN A 152 -7.98 -6.02 14.26
N ALA A 153 -6.93 -6.53 14.91
CA ALA A 153 -6.95 -6.83 16.35
C ALA A 153 -7.18 -5.57 17.17
N MET A 154 -6.50 -4.47 16.83
CA MET A 154 -6.70 -3.18 17.51
C MET A 154 -8.12 -2.63 17.28
N LEU A 155 -8.67 -2.80 16.09
CA LEU A 155 -10.04 -2.40 15.80
C LEU A 155 -11.05 -3.27 16.59
N ILE A 156 -10.84 -4.58 16.68
CA ILE A 156 -11.65 -5.48 17.50
C ILE A 156 -11.58 -5.06 18.98
N GLU A 157 -10.38 -4.85 19.52
CA GLU A 157 -10.23 -4.40 20.92
C GLU A 157 -10.85 -3.01 21.15
N LEU A 158 -10.76 -2.12 20.18
CA LEU A 158 -11.36 -0.78 20.23
C LEU A 158 -12.87 -0.85 20.43
N VAL A 159 -13.55 -1.71 19.66
CA VAL A 159 -15.02 -1.83 19.69
C VAL A 159 -15.54 -2.90 20.63
N SER A 160 -14.67 -3.72 21.23
CA SER A 160 -15.03 -4.81 22.14
C SER A 160 -15.91 -4.39 23.33
N PRO A 161 -15.84 -3.17 23.88
CA PRO A 161 -16.76 -2.74 24.93
C PRO A 161 -18.23 -2.67 24.50
N TRP A 162 -18.50 -2.59 23.18
CA TRP A 162 -19.84 -2.44 22.60
C TRP A 162 -20.27 -3.62 21.74
N LEU A 163 -19.36 -4.56 21.42
CA LEU A 163 -19.63 -5.73 20.61
C LEU A 163 -19.42 -7.01 21.39
N SER A 164 -20.39 -7.95 21.31
CA SER A 164 -20.18 -9.30 21.78
C SER A 164 -19.13 -10.04 20.94
N VAL A 165 -18.44 -11.00 21.53
CA VAL A 165 -17.39 -11.82 20.86
C VAL A 165 -17.88 -12.42 19.55
N VAL A 166 -19.15 -12.88 19.52
CA VAL A 166 -19.79 -13.45 18.31
C VAL A 166 -19.87 -12.44 17.16
N ARG A 167 -19.79 -11.13 17.44
CA ARG A 167 -19.89 -10.06 16.44
C ARG A 167 -18.55 -9.44 16.07
N TYR A 168 -17.42 -9.94 16.56
CA TYR A 168 -16.09 -9.41 16.24
C TYR A 168 -15.75 -9.47 14.74
N TYR A 169 -16.38 -10.38 13.99
CA TYR A 169 -16.26 -10.41 12.55
C TYR A 169 -16.71 -9.10 11.88
N LYS A 170 -17.67 -8.36 12.47
CA LYS A 170 -18.11 -7.06 11.94
C LYS A 170 -17.00 -6.01 12.01
N ALA A 171 -16.19 -6.03 13.07
CA ALA A 171 -15.03 -5.17 13.18
C ALA A 171 -13.96 -5.54 12.14
N PHE A 172 -13.77 -6.84 11.88
CA PHE A 172 -12.85 -7.33 10.86
C PHE A 172 -13.28 -6.89 9.45
N ILE A 173 -14.56 -7.03 9.09
CA ILE A 173 -15.10 -6.53 7.83
C ILE A 173 -14.96 -5.00 7.72
N ALA A 174 -15.25 -4.26 8.81
CA ALA A 174 -15.07 -2.81 8.84
C ALA A 174 -13.61 -2.41 8.59
N GLY A 175 -12.65 -3.18 9.10
CA GLY A 175 -11.23 -2.97 8.85
C GLY A 175 -10.87 -3.10 7.36
N ASP A 176 -11.42 -4.08 6.67
CA ASP A 176 -11.25 -4.25 5.23
C ASP A 176 -11.86 -3.08 4.44
N ILE A 177 -13.09 -2.69 4.76
CA ILE A 177 -13.75 -1.53 4.15
C ILE A 177 -12.93 -0.24 4.34
N ILE A 178 -12.40 -0.03 5.56
CA ILE A 178 -11.54 1.13 5.85
C ILE A 178 -10.30 1.11 4.97
N MET A 179 -9.66 -0.05 4.79
CA MET A 179 -8.47 -0.15 3.95
C MET A 179 -8.76 0.12 2.47
N HIS A 180 -9.90 -0.30 1.94
CA HIS A 180 -10.33 0.06 0.59
C HIS A 180 -10.60 1.57 0.45
N ILE A 181 -11.22 2.19 1.45
CA ILE A 181 -11.40 3.65 1.46
C ILE A 181 -10.03 4.36 1.46
N VAL A 182 -9.09 3.90 2.28
CA VAL A 182 -7.73 4.45 2.34
C VAL A 182 -7.00 4.25 1.00
N GLU A 183 -7.19 3.12 0.33
CA GLU A 183 -6.61 2.84 -0.99
C GLU A 183 -7.09 3.84 -2.04
N VAL A 184 -8.41 4.04 -2.14
CA VAL A 184 -9.01 5.02 -3.04
C VAL A 184 -8.50 6.43 -2.73
N TRP A 185 -8.41 6.77 -1.46
CA TRP A 185 -7.92 8.07 -1.03
C TRP A 185 -6.42 8.25 -1.31
N MET A 186 -5.61 7.20 -1.13
CA MET A 186 -4.19 7.20 -1.54
C MET A 186 -4.03 7.40 -3.03
N PHE A 187 -4.85 6.72 -3.85
CA PHE A 187 -4.83 6.88 -5.29
C PHE A 187 -5.14 8.33 -5.69
N TYR A 188 -6.15 8.95 -5.07
CA TYR A 188 -6.43 10.39 -5.27
C TYR A 188 -5.22 11.27 -4.93
N SER A 189 -4.55 11.00 -3.82
CA SER A 189 -3.37 11.77 -3.38
C SER A 189 -2.19 11.65 -4.35
N VAL A 190 -1.96 10.44 -4.90
CA VAL A 190 -0.97 10.19 -5.95
C VAL A 190 -1.34 10.96 -7.21
N LEU A 191 -2.59 10.82 -7.69
CA LEU A 191 -3.07 11.49 -8.89
C LEU A 191 -2.92 13.02 -8.78
N CYS A 192 -3.35 13.62 -7.67
CA CYS A 192 -3.17 15.05 -7.42
C CYS A 192 -1.71 15.48 -7.35
N SER A 193 -0.82 14.57 -6.94
CA SER A 193 0.62 14.84 -6.95
C SER A 193 1.21 14.79 -8.35
N LEU A 194 0.60 14.09 -9.29
CA LEU A 194 1.06 13.96 -10.67
C LEU A 194 0.49 15.04 -11.57
N CYS A 195 -0.82 15.25 -11.46
CA CYS A 195 -1.57 16.12 -12.35
C CYS A 195 -1.45 17.59 -11.93
N LYS A 196 -0.98 18.45 -12.84
CA LYS A 196 -0.98 19.90 -12.63
C LYS A 196 -2.30 20.55 -13.00
N LYS A 197 -2.95 20.05 -14.05
CA LYS A 197 -4.19 20.62 -14.56
C LYS A 197 -5.35 20.19 -13.67
N GLU A 198 -6.14 21.14 -13.23
CA GLU A 198 -7.32 20.90 -12.42
C GLU A 198 -8.33 19.95 -13.10
N VAL A 199 -8.47 20.09 -14.44
CA VAL A 199 -9.36 19.26 -15.27
C VAL A 199 -9.06 17.77 -15.12
N THR A 200 -7.79 17.38 -14.97
CA THR A 200 -7.40 15.97 -14.85
C THR A 200 -7.92 15.33 -13.56
N LYS A 201 -8.22 16.11 -12.53
CA LYS A 201 -8.80 15.60 -11.29
C LYS A 201 -10.24 15.12 -11.47
N TYR A 202 -10.99 15.67 -12.41
CA TYR A 202 -12.36 15.22 -12.70
C TYR A 202 -12.40 13.82 -13.34
N ALA A 203 -11.31 13.38 -13.94
CA ALA A 203 -11.20 12.01 -14.43
C ALA A 203 -11.12 10.97 -13.28
N PHE A 204 -10.73 11.39 -12.06
CA PHE A 204 -10.55 10.49 -10.94
C PHE A 204 -11.80 9.67 -10.59
N PRO A 205 -12.99 10.24 -10.39
CA PRO A 205 -14.19 9.46 -10.12
C PRO A 205 -14.49 8.46 -11.24
N ILE A 206 -14.31 8.87 -12.51
CA ILE A 206 -14.54 8.01 -13.67
C ILE A 206 -13.57 6.82 -13.65
N ILE A 207 -12.27 7.08 -13.41
CA ILE A 207 -11.26 6.03 -13.32
C ILE A 207 -11.60 5.08 -12.16
N CYS A 208 -12.00 5.61 -11.01
CA CYS A 208 -12.41 4.78 -9.88
C CYS A 208 -13.66 3.94 -10.20
N VAL A 209 -14.67 4.51 -10.83
CA VAL A 209 -15.86 3.76 -11.27
C VAL A 209 -15.44 2.63 -12.20
N LEU A 210 -14.61 2.88 -13.20
CA LEU A 210 -14.10 1.86 -14.12
C LEU A 210 -13.24 0.82 -13.40
N TYR A 211 -12.41 1.23 -12.44
CA TYR A 211 -11.59 0.34 -11.63
C TYR A 211 -12.45 -0.57 -10.75
N PHE A 212 -13.46 -0.02 -10.09
CA PHE A 212 -14.36 -0.78 -9.22
C PHE A 212 -15.35 -1.65 -9.99
N LEU A 213 -15.85 -1.22 -11.15
CA LEU A 213 -16.70 -2.02 -12.02
C LEU A 213 -15.92 -3.06 -12.81
N GLY A 214 -14.67 -2.73 -13.14
CA GLY A 214 -13.76 -3.60 -13.87
C GLY A 214 -13.12 -4.60 -12.95
N TYR A 215 -13.89 -5.53 -12.37
CA TYR A 215 -13.33 -6.71 -11.76
C TYR A 215 -11.77 -6.79 -11.73
N PRO A 216 -11.05 -6.93 -10.63
CA PRO A 216 -11.24 -7.93 -9.57
C PRO A 216 -11.50 -7.36 -8.16
N THR A 217 -11.54 -6.03 -7.98
CA THR A 217 -11.61 -5.42 -6.65
C THR A 217 -12.81 -5.91 -5.85
N PHE A 218 -13.97 -6.03 -6.50
CA PHE A 218 -15.17 -6.55 -5.84
C PHE A 218 -15.10 -8.03 -5.49
N SER A 219 -14.41 -8.84 -6.28
CA SER A 219 -14.23 -10.25 -5.93
C SER A 219 -13.29 -10.43 -4.75
N PHE A 220 -12.35 -9.48 -4.52
CA PHE A 220 -11.49 -9.49 -3.35
C PHE A 220 -12.20 -9.05 -2.09
N MET A 221 -13.03 -8.01 -2.17
CA MET A 221 -13.95 -7.68 -1.09
C MET A 221 -14.83 -8.89 -0.72
N ARG A 222 -15.35 -9.63 -1.71
CA ARG A 222 -16.12 -10.86 -1.48
C ARG A 222 -15.33 -11.94 -0.76
N GLY A 223 -14.04 -12.05 -1.05
CA GLY A 223 -13.14 -12.97 -0.36
C GLY A 223 -12.64 -12.46 0.99
N ASN A 224 -12.87 -11.18 1.29
CA ASN A 224 -12.35 -10.49 2.48
C ASN A 224 -10.83 -10.61 2.65
N PHE A 225 -10.10 -10.43 1.53
CA PHE A 225 -8.65 -10.51 1.47
C PHE A 225 -8.01 -9.16 1.84
N VAL A 226 -8.07 -8.81 3.12
CA VAL A 226 -7.59 -7.52 3.67
C VAL A 226 -6.16 -7.17 3.27
N TYR A 227 -5.29 -8.16 3.09
CA TYR A 227 -3.89 -7.90 2.73
C TYR A 227 -3.71 -7.37 1.31
N TRP A 228 -4.70 -7.48 0.45
CA TRP A 228 -4.60 -7.00 -0.93
C TRP A 228 -4.82 -5.50 -1.00
N SER A 229 -5.88 -5.00 -0.40
CA SER A 229 -6.11 -3.55 -0.29
C SER A 229 -4.96 -2.87 0.45
N THR A 230 -4.47 -3.49 1.52
CA THR A 230 -3.31 -2.98 2.27
C THR A 230 -2.03 -2.98 1.42
N GLY A 231 -1.82 -4.02 0.61
CA GLY A 231 -0.71 -4.06 -0.35
C GLY A 231 -0.77 -2.91 -1.34
N GLY A 232 -1.95 -2.66 -1.92
CA GLY A 232 -2.22 -1.52 -2.82
C GLY A 232 -1.99 -0.17 -2.13
N VAL A 233 -2.50 -0.01 -0.90
CA VAL A 233 -2.27 1.19 -0.07
C VAL A 233 -0.78 1.45 0.13
N LEU A 234 0.00 0.43 0.51
CA LEU A 234 1.44 0.56 0.75
C LEU A 234 2.20 0.87 -0.54
N PHE A 235 1.82 0.27 -1.65
CA PHE A 235 2.38 0.58 -2.97
C PHE A 235 2.15 2.03 -3.37
N LEU A 236 0.90 2.50 -3.31
CA LEU A 236 0.54 3.89 -3.59
C LEU A 236 1.23 4.88 -2.65
N TYR A 237 1.38 4.52 -1.37
CA TYR A 237 2.16 5.28 -0.41
C TYR A 237 3.61 5.44 -0.84
N LEU A 238 4.27 4.36 -1.23
CA LEU A 238 5.65 4.39 -1.70
C LEU A 238 5.82 5.21 -2.98
N ILE A 239 4.90 5.08 -3.94
CA ILE A 239 4.87 5.92 -5.15
C ILE A 239 4.73 7.40 -4.78
N TYR A 240 3.81 7.75 -3.87
CA TYR A 240 3.66 9.12 -3.42
C TYR A 240 4.95 9.68 -2.82
N ILE A 241 5.62 8.90 -1.97
CA ILE A 241 6.90 9.31 -1.35
C ILE A 241 8.00 9.48 -2.40
N LEU A 242 8.09 8.59 -3.40
CA LEU A 242 9.05 8.74 -4.51
C LEU A 242 8.81 10.03 -5.30
N ILE A 243 7.55 10.37 -5.61
CA ILE A 243 7.21 11.63 -6.27
C ILE A 243 7.63 12.84 -5.42
N LYS A 244 7.43 12.77 -4.11
CA LYS A 244 7.86 13.83 -3.18
C LYS A 244 9.38 13.92 -3.07
N LEU A 245 10.08 12.79 -3.01
CA LEU A 245 11.54 12.72 -3.03
C LEU A 245 12.11 13.39 -4.29
N GLN A 246 11.54 13.08 -5.47
CA GLN A 246 11.94 13.68 -6.74
C GLN A 246 11.76 15.20 -6.73
N ARG A 247 10.65 15.71 -6.17
CA ARG A 247 10.34 17.15 -6.16
C ARG A 247 11.03 17.93 -5.05
N GLN A 248 11.28 17.32 -3.91
CA GLN A 248 11.80 17.95 -2.70
C GLN A 248 13.11 17.30 -2.25
N TRP A 249 14.08 17.25 -3.17
CA TRP A 249 15.38 16.59 -2.95
C TRP A 249 16.15 17.11 -1.71
N ASN A 250 15.96 18.38 -1.35
CA ASN A 250 16.58 18.94 -0.15
C ASN A 250 16.13 18.25 1.16
N ASN A 251 14.94 17.67 1.15
CA ASN A 251 14.38 16.91 2.28
C ASN A 251 14.58 15.40 2.13
N ARG A 252 15.51 14.94 1.27
CA ARG A 252 15.67 13.52 0.91
C ARG A 252 15.82 12.57 2.08
N LYS A 253 16.51 12.99 3.18
CA LYS A 253 16.68 12.16 4.38
C LYS A 253 15.34 11.77 5.00
N PHE A 254 14.42 12.70 5.09
CA PHE A 254 13.07 12.44 5.60
C PHE A 254 12.30 11.46 4.70
N TYR A 255 12.35 11.64 3.38
CA TYR A 255 11.67 10.75 2.45
C TYR A 255 12.29 9.34 2.42
N TYR A 256 13.59 9.20 2.61
CA TYR A 256 14.22 7.88 2.75
C TYR A 256 13.71 7.13 3.99
N ILE A 257 13.53 7.82 5.12
CA ILE A 257 12.94 7.22 6.33
C ILE A 257 11.51 6.71 6.02
N LEU A 258 10.71 7.51 5.32
CA LEU A 258 9.35 7.11 4.95
C LEU A 258 9.32 5.94 3.95
N LEU A 259 10.27 5.89 3.00
CA LEU A 259 10.42 4.74 2.09
C LEU A 259 10.78 3.46 2.86
N VAL A 260 11.74 3.53 3.76
CA VAL A 260 12.12 2.38 4.62
C VAL A 260 10.93 1.91 5.46
N LEU A 261 10.17 2.84 6.02
CA LEU A 261 8.97 2.54 6.80
C LEU A 261 7.88 1.87 5.93
N GLY A 262 7.66 2.34 4.71
CA GLY A 262 6.70 1.73 3.77
C GLY A 262 7.14 0.35 3.29
N ILE A 263 8.45 0.14 3.05
CA ILE A 263 9.01 -1.19 2.74
C ILE A 263 8.82 -2.13 3.93
N TYR A 264 9.12 -1.67 5.16
CA TYR A 264 8.84 -2.44 6.37
C TYR A 264 7.37 -2.86 6.44
N GLY A 265 6.43 -1.92 6.26
CA GLY A 265 5.01 -2.22 6.19
C GLY A 265 4.67 -3.29 5.15
N SER A 266 5.29 -3.22 3.96
CA SER A 266 5.09 -4.19 2.89
C SER A 266 5.60 -5.59 3.28
N VAL A 267 6.77 -5.68 3.93
CA VAL A 267 7.35 -6.96 4.40
C VAL A 267 6.44 -7.66 5.40
N ILE A 268 5.90 -6.92 6.36
CA ILE A 268 5.03 -7.48 7.39
C ILE A 268 3.56 -7.64 6.93
N CYS A 269 3.20 -7.05 5.79
CA CYS A 269 1.89 -7.25 5.15
C CYS A 269 1.86 -8.55 4.35
N ASN A 270 2.74 -8.66 3.35
CA ASN A 270 2.84 -9.85 2.51
C ASN A 270 4.20 -9.87 1.81
N ARG A 271 4.89 -11.02 1.86
CA ARG A 271 6.24 -11.19 1.29
C ARG A 271 6.32 -10.92 -0.21
N LEU A 272 5.28 -11.31 -0.96
CA LEU A 272 5.23 -11.08 -2.40
C LEU A 272 5.19 -9.58 -2.71
N TYR A 273 4.31 -8.85 -2.02
CA TYR A 273 4.22 -7.39 -2.15
C TYR A 273 5.49 -6.69 -1.72
N ALA A 274 6.15 -7.19 -0.68
CA ALA A 274 7.44 -6.67 -0.26
C ALA A 274 8.49 -6.70 -1.37
N VAL A 275 8.57 -7.81 -2.12
CA VAL A 275 9.51 -7.93 -3.26
C VAL A 275 9.19 -6.91 -4.34
N VAL A 276 7.93 -6.84 -4.79
CA VAL A 276 7.48 -5.90 -5.83
C VAL A 276 7.76 -4.46 -5.39
N ASN A 277 7.32 -4.08 -4.19
CA ASN A 277 7.46 -2.73 -3.67
C ASN A 277 8.93 -2.34 -3.50
N THR A 278 9.79 -3.25 -3.00
CA THR A 278 11.23 -2.99 -2.83
C THR A 278 11.91 -2.77 -4.18
N VAL A 279 11.61 -3.61 -5.17
CA VAL A 279 12.17 -3.45 -6.53
C VAL A 279 11.74 -2.12 -7.15
N CYS A 280 10.45 -1.78 -7.07
CA CYS A 280 9.94 -0.51 -7.58
C CYS A 280 10.58 0.71 -6.89
N VAL A 281 10.73 0.66 -5.55
CA VAL A 281 11.38 1.72 -4.79
C VAL A 281 12.85 1.85 -5.18
N PHE A 282 13.57 0.73 -5.28
CA PHE A 282 14.98 0.71 -5.65
C PHE A 282 15.21 1.35 -7.03
N ILE A 283 14.46 0.92 -8.02
CA ILE A 283 14.51 1.49 -9.38
C ILE A 283 14.15 2.98 -9.34
N GLY A 284 13.07 3.36 -8.67
CA GLY A 284 12.63 4.75 -8.57
C GLY A 284 13.68 5.66 -7.90
N VAL A 285 14.32 5.19 -6.82
CA VAL A 285 15.39 5.93 -6.14
C VAL A 285 16.62 6.09 -7.03
N ILE A 286 17.02 5.05 -7.75
CA ILE A 286 18.14 5.11 -8.70
C ILE A 286 17.86 6.18 -9.77
N ILE A 287 16.69 6.15 -10.40
CA ILE A 287 16.30 7.11 -11.43
C ILE A 287 16.35 8.54 -10.89
N ILE A 288 15.79 8.77 -9.68
CA ILE A 288 15.80 10.08 -9.03
C ILE A 288 17.24 10.56 -8.75
N ILE A 289 18.12 9.68 -8.28
CA ILE A 289 19.53 10.01 -8.04
C ILE A 289 20.22 10.42 -9.35
N PHE A 290 20.03 9.67 -10.43
CA PHE A 290 20.61 10.00 -11.73
C PHE A 290 20.10 11.34 -12.25
N GLU A 291 18.79 11.59 -12.17
CA GLU A 291 18.18 12.86 -12.55
C GLU A 291 18.75 14.04 -11.76
N LYS A 292 18.81 13.91 -10.42
CA LYS A 292 19.23 15.00 -9.53
C LYS A 292 20.71 15.29 -9.55
N LYS A 293 21.54 14.26 -9.69
CA LYS A 293 23.00 14.44 -9.79
C LYS A 293 23.46 14.78 -11.21
N LYS A 294 22.53 14.87 -12.18
CA LYS A 294 22.86 15.09 -13.60
C LYS A 294 23.99 14.19 -14.08
N ILE A 295 23.97 12.93 -13.66
CA ILE A 295 24.98 11.95 -14.04
C ILE A 295 24.81 11.70 -15.54
N SER A 296 25.68 12.30 -16.35
CA SER A 296 25.80 11.99 -17.78
C SER A 296 26.85 10.90 -17.95
N PHE A 297 26.44 9.76 -18.46
CA PHE A 297 27.41 8.74 -18.85
C PHE A 297 28.12 9.16 -20.12
N SER A 298 29.43 9.12 -20.12
CA SER A 298 30.22 9.21 -21.33
C SER A 298 29.86 8.06 -22.29
N LYS A 299 30.17 8.20 -23.59
CA LYS A 299 29.94 7.11 -24.56
C LYS A 299 30.57 5.80 -24.07
N VAL A 300 31.77 5.85 -23.50
CA VAL A 300 32.49 4.70 -22.96
C VAL A 300 31.73 4.05 -21.80
N GLN A 301 31.21 4.85 -20.87
CA GLN A 301 30.43 4.33 -19.74
C GLN A 301 29.09 3.71 -20.17
N LYS A 302 28.42 4.31 -21.19
CA LYS A 302 27.22 3.71 -21.78
C LYS A 302 27.51 2.37 -22.43
N SER A 303 28.60 2.29 -23.20
CA SER A 303 29.05 1.02 -23.80
C SER A 303 29.43 -0.01 -22.73
N ALA A 304 30.13 0.41 -21.68
CA ALA A 304 30.46 -0.47 -20.55
C ALA A 304 29.21 -1.00 -19.82
N LEU A 305 28.19 -0.17 -19.64
CA LEU A 305 26.89 -0.59 -19.06
C LEU A 305 26.16 -1.59 -19.94
N ILE A 306 26.16 -1.37 -21.25
CA ILE A 306 25.58 -2.31 -22.23
C ILE A 306 26.33 -3.65 -22.17
N VAL A 307 27.66 -3.61 -22.19
CA VAL A 307 28.49 -4.82 -22.07
C VAL A 307 28.24 -5.53 -20.74
N ALA A 308 28.20 -4.79 -19.62
CA ALA A 308 27.86 -5.36 -18.31
C ALA A 308 26.44 -5.99 -18.32
N GLY A 309 25.46 -5.33 -18.93
CA GLY A 309 24.12 -5.90 -19.12
C GLY A 309 24.11 -7.19 -19.94
N ILE A 310 24.88 -7.25 -21.02
CA ILE A 310 25.05 -8.46 -21.84
C ILE A 310 25.73 -9.56 -21.02
N ILE A 311 26.78 -9.24 -20.25
CA ILE A 311 27.47 -10.21 -19.38
C ILE A 311 26.51 -10.77 -18.33
N VAL A 312 25.71 -9.91 -17.68
CA VAL A 312 24.69 -10.35 -16.69
C VAL A 312 23.65 -11.24 -17.36
N ALA A 313 23.16 -10.88 -18.55
CA ALA A 313 22.21 -11.67 -19.30
C ALA A 313 22.82 -13.02 -19.74
N ALA A 314 24.06 -13.02 -20.24
CA ALA A 314 24.78 -14.23 -20.62
C ALA A 314 25.05 -15.13 -19.39
N THR A 315 25.49 -14.56 -18.28
CA THR A 315 25.69 -15.29 -17.00
C THR A 315 24.37 -15.87 -16.51
N GLY A 316 23.29 -15.08 -16.56
CA GLY A 316 21.94 -15.55 -16.24
C GLY A 316 21.51 -16.73 -17.12
N PHE A 317 21.80 -16.66 -18.42
CA PHE A 317 21.52 -17.76 -19.35
C PHE A 317 22.39 -18.99 -19.07
N LEU A 318 23.67 -18.83 -18.81
CA LEU A 318 24.57 -19.93 -18.45
C LEU A 318 24.18 -20.57 -17.11
N CYS A 319 23.81 -19.74 -16.13
CA CYS A 319 23.37 -20.19 -14.80
C CYS A 319 21.88 -20.57 -14.77
N ARG A 320 21.18 -20.59 -15.90
CA ARG A 320 19.70 -20.79 -15.95
C ARG A 320 19.22 -22.01 -15.19
N LYS A 321 19.94 -23.15 -15.25
CA LYS A 321 19.57 -24.37 -14.51
C LYS A 321 19.64 -24.15 -12.98
N LYS A 322 20.64 -23.43 -12.50
CA LYS A 322 20.81 -23.12 -11.08
C LYS A 322 19.81 -22.06 -10.61
N ILE A 323 19.56 -21.05 -11.44
CA ILE A 323 18.50 -20.06 -11.22
C ILE A 323 17.14 -20.74 -11.22
N LEU A 324 16.92 -21.65 -12.17
CA LEU A 324 15.68 -22.42 -12.26
C LEU A 324 15.48 -23.33 -11.04
N SER A 325 16.52 -24.00 -10.54
CA SER A 325 16.44 -24.80 -9.32
C SER A 325 16.11 -23.96 -8.07
N ILE A 326 16.65 -22.73 -7.98
CA ILE A 326 16.29 -21.78 -6.92
C ILE A 326 14.84 -21.32 -7.09
N ILE A 327 14.42 -21.03 -8.31
CA ILE A 327 13.04 -20.66 -8.64
C ILE A 327 12.10 -21.81 -8.31
N ILE A 328 12.45 -23.06 -8.66
CA ILE A 328 11.65 -24.26 -8.34
C ILE A 328 11.54 -24.42 -6.82
N MET A 329 12.65 -24.29 -6.08
CA MET A 329 12.64 -24.37 -4.62
C MET A 329 11.76 -23.27 -3.97
N ILE A 330 11.72 -22.07 -4.59
CA ILE A 330 10.80 -21.00 -4.19
C ILE A 330 9.39 -21.32 -4.66
N SER A 331 9.21 -21.92 -5.84
CA SER A 331 7.94 -22.24 -6.45
C SER A 331 7.23 -23.41 -5.76
N GLU A 332 7.95 -24.36 -5.16
CA GLU A 332 7.34 -25.39 -4.30
C GLU A 332 6.53 -24.76 -3.16
N LYS A 333 6.98 -23.61 -2.63
CA LYS A 333 6.22 -22.80 -1.69
C LYS A 333 5.14 -21.92 -2.35
N LEU A 334 5.20 -21.72 -3.66
CA LEU A 334 4.27 -20.93 -4.45
C LEU A 334 3.35 -21.82 -5.31
N SER A 335 3.49 -23.15 -5.24
CA SER A 335 2.65 -24.12 -5.95
C SER A 335 1.36 -24.46 -5.20
N GLU A 336 1.19 -23.98 -3.97
CA GLU A 336 -0.05 -24.16 -3.23
C GLU A 336 -1.21 -23.62 -4.06
N GLU A 337 -2.15 -24.51 -4.40
CA GLU A 337 -3.34 -24.14 -5.13
C GLU A 337 -4.23 -23.26 -4.27
N GLY A 338 -4.24 -21.98 -4.60
CA GLY A 338 -5.26 -21.06 -4.12
C GLY A 338 -6.43 -21.00 -5.10
N TYR A 339 -7.43 -20.22 -4.76
CA TYR A 339 -8.63 -20.03 -5.58
C TYR A 339 -8.25 -19.60 -7.00
N ALA A 340 -8.37 -20.51 -7.98
CA ALA A 340 -8.05 -20.26 -9.39
C ALA A 340 -9.28 -19.69 -10.10
N TYR A 341 -9.17 -18.46 -10.59
CA TYR A 341 -10.19 -17.87 -11.44
C TYR A 341 -9.98 -18.32 -12.91
N SER A 342 -10.99 -18.90 -13.51
CA SER A 342 -10.93 -19.53 -14.83
C SER A 342 -10.78 -18.58 -16.03
N SER A 343 -10.71 -17.26 -15.84
CA SER A 343 -10.75 -16.28 -16.94
C SER A 343 -9.63 -15.24 -16.93
N LEU A 344 -8.44 -15.63 -16.46
CA LEU A 344 -7.27 -14.75 -16.32
C LEU A 344 -6.94 -13.99 -17.62
N TYR A 345 -7.00 -14.65 -18.76
CA TYR A 345 -6.67 -14.06 -20.04
C TYR A 345 -7.66 -12.99 -20.51
N LYS A 346 -8.96 -13.19 -20.27
CA LYS A 346 -10.00 -12.21 -20.66
C LYS A 346 -9.84 -10.90 -19.88
N GLN A 347 -9.44 -10.99 -18.63
CA GLN A 347 -9.24 -9.83 -17.75
C GLN A 347 -7.97 -9.07 -18.14
N PHE A 348 -6.92 -9.76 -18.57
CA PHE A 348 -5.69 -9.12 -19.03
C PHE A 348 -5.94 -8.21 -20.24
N VAL A 349 -6.78 -8.65 -21.18
CA VAL A 349 -7.13 -7.91 -22.40
C VAL A 349 -7.85 -6.61 -22.09
N LEU A 350 -8.70 -6.55 -21.04
CA LEU A 350 -9.42 -5.34 -20.65
C LEU A 350 -8.49 -4.22 -20.14
N PHE A 351 -7.26 -4.54 -19.69
CA PHE A 351 -6.29 -3.54 -19.23
C PHE A 351 -5.40 -2.99 -20.33
N ILE A 352 -5.33 -3.62 -21.49
CA ILE A 352 -4.54 -3.13 -22.63
C ILE A 352 -4.92 -1.67 -22.99
N PRO A 353 -6.21 -1.29 -23.10
CA PRO A 353 -6.59 0.09 -23.36
C PRO A 353 -6.12 1.07 -22.25
N ILE A 354 -6.16 0.66 -20.98
CA ILE A 354 -5.71 1.47 -19.86
C ILE A 354 -4.20 1.68 -19.92
N LEU A 355 -3.44 0.63 -20.24
CA LEU A 355 -2.00 0.72 -20.46
C LEU A 355 -1.65 1.61 -21.66
N ILE A 356 -2.38 1.51 -22.76
CA ILE A 356 -2.21 2.38 -23.94
C ILE A 356 -2.46 3.83 -23.56
N LEU A 357 -3.55 4.12 -22.82
CA LEU A 357 -3.85 5.46 -22.31
C LEU A 357 -2.76 5.98 -21.37
N LEU A 358 -2.23 5.13 -20.51
CA LEU A 358 -1.11 5.47 -19.64
C LEU A 358 0.15 5.80 -20.46
N PHE A 359 0.46 5.00 -21.48
CA PHE A 359 1.57 5.22 -22.40
C PHE A 359 1.40 6.54 -23.17
N VAL A 360 0.21 6.80 -23.71
CA VAL A 360 -0.08 8.08 -24.40
C VAL A 360 0.05 9.26 -23.45
N TYR A 361 -0.47 9.15 -22.23
CA TYR A 361 -0.34 10.19 -21.21
C TYR A 361 1.13 10.47 -20.87
N VAL A 362 1.93 9.44 -20.66
CA VAL A 362 3.36 9.55 -20.37
C VAL A 362 4.12 10.15 -21.55
N TYR A 363 3.78 9.75 -22.77
CA TYR A 363 4.38 10.28 -24.00
C TYR A 363 4.08 11.77 -24.20
N VAL A 364 2.86 12.20 -23.88
CA VAL A 364 2.42 13.61 -24.00
C VAL A 364 3.02 14.49 -22.90
N GLU A 365 3.18 13.98 -21.69
CA GLU A 365 3.73 14.71 -20.52
C GLU A 365 5.27 14.63 -20.40
N LYS A 366 5.96 14.39 -21.50
CA LYS A 366 7.40 14.07 -21.72
C LYS A 366 8.46 14.38 -20.64
N LYS A 367 8.26 15.35 -19.76
CA LYS A 367 9.28 15.76 -18.76
C LYS A 367 9.01 15.35 -17.31
N ARG A 368 7.84 14.78 -16.99
CA ARG A 368 7.43 14.57 -15.58
C ARG A 368 6.97 13.17 -15.24
N ALA A 369 6.68 12.41 -16.25
CA ALA A 369 6.12 11.10 -16.12
C ALA A 369 7.17 9.97 -16.19
N HIS A 370 8.46 10.29 -16.41
CA HIS A 370 9.50 9.27 -16.54
C HIS A 370 9.54 8.33 -15.34
N LEU A 371 9.52 8.86 -14.11
CA LEU A 371 9.54 8.01 -12.90
C LEU A 371 8.36 7.03 -12.86
N LEU A 372 7.16 7.50 -13.19
CA LEU A 372 5.98 6.61 -13.20
C LEU A 372 6.01 5.62 -14.35
N PHE A 373 6.47 6.06 -15.49
CA PHE A 373 6.66 5.19 -16.65
C PHE A 373 7.62 4.06 -16.31
N ASP A 374 8.76 4.40 -15.72
CA ASP A 374 9.78 3.43 -15.35
C ASP A 374 9.28 2.47 -14.26
N ILE A 375 8.51 2.98 -13.28
CA ILE A 375 7.83 2.14 -12.28
C ILE A 375 6.80 1.23 -12.94
N ALA A 376 5.95 1.78 -13.82
CA ALA A 376 4.93 0.99 -14.52
C ALA A 376 5.57 -0.09 -15.40
N VAL A 377 6.63 0.23 -16.15
CA VAL A 377 7.40 -0.73 -16.93
C VAL A 377 7.99 -1.81 -16.03
N SER A 378 8.53 -1.44 -14.87
CA SER A 378 9.10 -2.40 -13.90
C SER A 378 8.03 -3.36 -13.37
N VAL A 379 6.84 -2.85 -13.03
CA VAL A 379 5.70 -3.70 -12.59
C VAL A 379 5.25 -4.62 -13.73
N MET A 380 5.18 -4.11 -14.96
CA MET A 380 4.83 -4.92 -16.14
C MET A 380 5.86 -6.02 -16.42
N MET A 381 7.15 -5.71 -16.28
CA MET A 381 8.22 -6.71 -16.43
C MET A 381 8.11 -7.82 -15.38
N ILE A 382 7.83 -7.45 -14.12
CA ILE A 382 7.59 -8.44 -13.05
C ILE A 382 6.35 -9.27 -13.39
N ALA A 383 5.25 -8.64 -13.81
CA ALA A 383 4.02 -9.35 -14.18
C ALA A 383 4.24 -10.29 -15.38
N ALA A 384 4.98 -9.85 -16.41
CA ALA A 384 5.34 -10.67 -17.55
C ALA A 384 6.21 -11.88 -17.17
N GLY A 385 7.21 -11.66 -16.28
CA GLY A 385 8.03 -12.74 -15.74
C GLY A 385 7.21 -13.76 -14.95
N MET A 386 6.29 -13.28 -14.10
CA MET A 386 5.38 -14.15 -13.35
C MET A 386 4.41 -14.89 -14.28
N TYR A 387 3.90 -14.22 -15.32
CA TYR A 387 3.08 -14.87 -16.33
C TYR A 387 3.83 -16.01 -17.02
N TRP A 388 5.08 -15.75 -17.42
CA TRP A 388 5.93 -16.77 -18.03
C TRP A 388 6.15 -17.96 -17.06
N LEU A 389 6.49 -17.70 -15.80
CA LEU A 389 6.66 -18.76 -14.78
C LEU A 389 5.36 -19.55 -14.58
N CYS A 390 4.20 -18.88 -14.60
CA CYS A 390 2.90 -19.53 -14.51
C CYS A 390 2.62 -20.40 -15.75
N SER A 391 2.91 -19.91 -16.96
CA SER A 391 2.72 -20.65 -18.21
C SER A 391 3.61 -21.89 -18.31
N GLN A 392 4.74 -21.91 -17.62
CA GLN A 392 5.65 -23.05 -17.51
C GLN A 392 5.29 -23.97 -16.32
N GLY A 393 4.23 -23.68 -15.57
CA GLY A 393 3.81 -24.50 -14.43
C GLY A 393 4.68 -24.36 -13.19
N TYR A 394 5.62 -23.38 -13.13
CA TYR A 394 6.48 -23.16 -11.97
C TYR A 394 5.79 -22.47 -10.81
N ILE A 395 4.75 -21.71 -11.07
CA ILE A 395 3.94 -21.04 -10.05
C ILE A 395 2.46 -21.22 -10.37
N SER A 396 1.60 -21.23 -9.34
CA SER A 396 0.16 -21.31 -9.56
C SER A 396 -0.42 -19.99 -10.10
N ASN A 397 -1.54 -20.08 -10.80
CA ASN A 397 -2.33 -18.94 -11.27
C ASN A 397 -2.69 -17.99 -10.13
N TYR A 398 -2.86 -18.50 -8.93
CA TYR A 398 -3.17 -17.75 -7.73
C TYR A 398 -2.11 -16.67 -7.40
N TYR A 399 -0.83 -17.00 -7.49
CA TYR A 399 0.24 -16.03 -7.23
C TYR A 399 0.40 -15.00 -8.34
N PHE A 400 0.16 -15.40 -9.59
CA PHE A 400 0.08 -14.46 -10.69
C PHE A 400 -1.04 -13.43 -10.46
N TYR A 401 -2.21 -13.90 -9.99
CA TYR A 401 -3.33 -13.05 -9.64
C TYR A 401 -3.00 -12.02 -8.55
N LYS A 402 -2.24 -12.39 -7.55
CA LYS A 402 -1.80 -11.47 -6.49
C LYS A 402 -0.98 -10.30 -7.04
N ILE A 403 -0.16 -10.53 -8.07
CA ILE A 403 0.61 -9.46 -8.74
C ILE A 403 -0.26 -8.64 -9.68
N TYR A 404 -1.22 -9.28 -10.32
CA TYR A 404 -2.16 -8.59 -11.20
C TYR A 404 -2.91 -7.45 -10.51
N TYR A 405 -3.14 -7.54 -9.21
CA TYR A 405 -3.78 -6.50 -8.41
C TYR A 405 -3.00 -5.17 -8.40
N TYR A 406 -1.69 -5.17 -8.63
CA TYR A 406 -0.86 -3.97 -8.70
C TYR A 406 -0.97 -3.18 -10.02
N LYS A 407 -1.76 -3.62 -10.97
CA LYS A 407 -1.95 -2.92 -12.26
C LYS A 407 -2.97 -1.83 -12.16
#